data_a9e210d254250cb354444ff816a1ecad
#
_entry.id   a9e210d254250cb354444ff816a1ecad
#
_cell.length_a   1.000
_cell.length_b   1.000
_cell.length_c   1.000
_cell.angle_alpha   90.00
_cell.angle_beta   90.00
_cell.angle_gamma   90.00
#
_symmetry.space_group_name_H-M   'P 1'
#
loop_
_entity.id
_entity.type
_entity.pdbx_description
1 polymer ?
#
loop_
_entity_poly.entity_id
_entity_poly.type
_entity_poly.pdbx_seq_one_letter_code
_entity_poly.pdbx_strand_id
1 'polypeptide(L)' 'MALTLSHNSQQSEANGLRKVQCEVNALAFAGVAEKAAQFAVGQNVKVRGFLAQQSIRSRQLVLHINDIILE' A
#
# COMPACT_ATOMS: atom_id res chain seq x y z
N MET A 1 -12.04 3.97 4.19
CA MET A 1 -11.92 2.65 3.54
C MET A 1 -10.57 2.03 3.89
N ALA A 2 -10.60 0.86 4.45
CA ALA A 2 -9.38 0.14 4.81
C ALA A 2 -9.01 -0.84 3.70
N LEU A 3 -7.72 -0.88 3.36
CA LEU A 3 -7.18 -1.71 2.28
C LEU A 3 -5.93 -2.43 2.76
N THR A 4 -5.66 -3.58 2.19
CA THR A 4 -4.36 -4.25 2.33
C THR A 4 -3.70 -4.28 0.95
N LEU A 5 -2.51 -3.71 0.87
CA LEU A 5 -1.72 -3.67 -0.35
C LEU A 5 -0.60 -4.69 -0.28
N SER A 6 -0.44 -5.48 -1.33
CA SER A 6 0.68 -6.40 -1.45
C SER A 6 1.75 -5.79 -2.34
N HIS A 7 2.98 -5.84 -1.88
CA HIS A 7 4.13 -5.38 -2.64
C HIS A 7 5.09 -6.53 -2.85
N ASN A 8 5.42 -6.79 -4.11
CA ASN A 8 6.41 -7.79 -4.49
C ASN A 8 7.48 -7.12 -5.33
N SER A 9 8.73 -7.29 -4.94
CA SER A 9 9.85 -6.76 -5.71
C SER A 9 11.03 -7.72 -5.65
N GLN A 10 11.95 -7.56 -6.59
CA GLN A 10 13.23 -8.24 -6.59
C GLN A 10 14.32 -7.20 -6.40
N GLN A 11 15.22 -7.48 -5.48
CA GLN A 11 16.37 -6.60 -5.24
C GLN A 11 17.64 -7.36 -5.53
N SER A 12 18.59 -6.68 -6.18
CA SER A 12 19.91 -7.23 -6.44
C SER A 12 20.79 -7.01 -5.24
N GLU A 13 21.38 -8.08 -4.73
CA GLU A 13 22.32 -8.04 -3.62
C GLU A 13 23.64 -8.69 -4.06
N ALA A 14 24.70 -8.54 -3.24
CA ALA A 14 26.02 -9.07 -3.54
C ALA A 14 26.02 -10.58 -3.82
N ASN A 15 25.09 -11.33 -3.24
CA ASN A 15 24.99 -12.78 -3.37
C ASN A 15 23.86 -13.23 -4.31
N GLY A 16 23.28 -12.32 -5.10
CA GLY A 16 22.24 -12.65 -6.08
C GLY A 16 20.97 -11.83 -5.89
N LEU A 17 19.88 -12.33 -6.44
CA LEU A 17 18.57 -11.68 -6.38
C LEU A 17 17.81 -12.11 -5.13
N ARG A 18 17.21 -11.15 -4.47
CA ARG A 18 16.35 -11.40 -3.32
C ARG A 18 14.93 -10.94 -3.63
N LYS A 19 13.97 -11.83 -3.40
CA LYS A 19 12.56 -11.46 -3.49
C LYS A 19 12.15 -10.77 -2.20
N VAL A 20 11.49 -9.61 -2.35
CA VAL A 20 10.93 -8.89 -1.22
C VAL A 20 9.41 -8.90 -1.37
N GLN A 21 8.74 -9.41 -0.34
CA GLN A 21 7.28 -9.42 -0.27
C GLN A 21 6.86 -8.75 1.01
N CYS A 22 5.91 -7.84 0.92
CA CYS A 22 5.32 -7.24 2.11
C CYS A 22 3.86 -6.89 1.88
N GLU A 23 3.12 -6.85 2.97
CA GLU A 23 1.76 -6.36 2.98
C GLU A 23 1.70 -5.08 3.80
N VAL A 24 0.99 -4.09 3.29
CA VAL A 24 0.86 -2.79 3.93
C VAL A 24 -0.61 -2.49 4.14
N ASN A 25 -0.98 -2.21 5.37
CA ASN A 25 -2.32 -1.72 5.67
C ASN A 25 -2.41 -0.27 5.26
N ALA A 26 -3.49 0.08 4.57
CA ALA A 26 -3.70 1.40 4.02
C ALA A 26 -5.11 1.90 4.30
N LEU A 27 -5.25 3.22 4.39
CA LEU A 27 -6.53 3.89 4.54
C LEU A 27 -6.73 4.88 3.39
N ALA A 28 -7.93 4.85 2.81
CA ALA A 28 -8.34 5.78 1.78
C ALA A 28 -9.63 6.48 2.23
N PHE A 29 -9.71 7.77 1.99
CA PHE A 29 -10.83 8.60 2.41
C PHE A 29 -11.39 9.40 1.24
N ALA A 30 -12.67 9.75 1.32
CA ALA A 30 -13.38 10.62 0.36
C ALA A 30 -13.24 10.12 -1.07
N GLY A 31 -12.83 10.97 -2.00
CA GLY A 31 -12.71 10.63 -3.42
C GLY A 31 -11.71 9.52 -3.71
N VAL A 32 -10.66 9.40 -2.92
CA VAL A 32 -9.69 8.30 -3.08
C VAL A 32 -10.34 6.97 -2.74
N ALA A 33 -11.19 6.93 -1.72
CA ALA A 33 -11.93 5.71 -1.36
C ALA A 33 -12.89 5.29 -2.48
N GLU A 34 -13.58 6.23 -3.10
CA GLU A 34 -14.46 5.95 -4.24
C GLU A 34 -13.67 5.39 -5.42
N LYS A 35 -12.52 5.97 -5.70
CA LYS A 35 -11.64 5.51 -6.77
C LYS A 35 -11.11 4.12 -6.51
N ALA A 36 -10.69 3.85 -5.28
CA ALA A 36 -10.18 2.54 -4.87
C ALA A 36 -11.27 1.46 -4.96
N ALA A 37 -12.51 1.80 -4.65
CA ALA A 37 -13.62 0.85 -4.69
C ALA A 37 -13.93 0.36 -6.12
N GLN A 38 -13.47 1.08 -7.15
CA GLN A 38 -13.64 0.67 -8.55
C GLN A 38 -12.63 -0.38 -8.98
N PHE A 39 -11.58 -0.60 -8.21
CA PHE A 39 -10.54 -1.55 -8.56
C PHE A 39 -10.88 -2.93 -8.01
N ALA A 40 -10.58 -3.97 -8.81
CA ALA A 40 -10.78 -5.34 -8.39
C ALA A 40 -9.59 -5.84 -7.57
N VAL A 41 -9.84 -6.83 -6.70
CA VAL A 41 -8.78 -7.52 -5.99
C VAL A 41 -7.84 -8.19 -7.00
N GLY A 42 -6.54 -8.05 -6.80
CA GLY A 42 -5.54 -8.63 -7.70
C GLY A 42 -5.05 -7.71 -8.80
N GLN A 43 -5.65 -6.53 -8.97
CA GLN A 43 -5.15 -5.54 -9.92
C GLN A 43 -3.90 -4.84 -9.38
N ASN A 44 -2.98 -4.54 -10.28
CA ASN A 44 -1.81 -3.75 -9.94
C ASN A 44 -2.16 -2.28 -9.90
N VAL A 45 -1.79 -1.60 -8.82
CA VAL A 45 -2.10 -0.19 -8.64
C VAL A 45 -0.84 0.57 -8.20
N LYS A 46 -0.82 1.83 -8.52
CA LYS A 46 0.20 2.77 -8.05
C LYS A 46 -0.45 3.71 -7.06
N VAL A 47 0.13 3.81 -5.87
CA VAL A 47 -0.43 4.64 -4.81
C VAL A 47 0.58 5.70 -4.38
N ARG A 48 0.06 6.83 -3.97
CA ARG A 48 0.80 7.90 -3.32
C ARG A 48 0.18 8.17 -1.96
N GLY A 49 1.04 8.37 -0.98
CA GLY A 49 0.56 8.65 0.35
C GLY A 49 1.69 8.81 1.34
N PHE A 50 1.36 8.76 2.60
CA PHE A 50 2.34 8.87 3.68
C PHE A 50 2.04 7.84 4.76
N LEU A 51 3.08 7.45 5.48
CA LEU A 51 2.97 6.54 6.60
C LEU A 51 2.70 7.33 7.88
N ALA A 52 1.77 6.84 8.68
CA ALA A 52 1.46 7.42 9.98
C ALA A 52 1.15 6.31 10.97
N GLN A 53 1.35 6.59 12.24
CA GLN A 53 0.94 5.67 13.29
C GLN A 53 -0.58 5.62 13.37
N GLN A 54 -1.13 4.43 13.54
CA GLN A 54 -2.56 4.24 13.67
C GLN A 54 -3.10 4.92 14.95
N SER A 55 -2.30 4.90 16.01
CA SER A 55 -2.61 5.61 17.25
C SER A 55 -1.33 5.87 18.02
N ILE A 56 -1.39 6.73 19.05
CA ILE A 56 -0.24 7.06 19.89
C ILE A 56 0.32 5.80 20.58
N ARG A 57 -0.54 4.85 20.89
CA ARG A 57 -0.15 3.61 21.60
C ARG A 57 0.24 2.48 20.65
N SER A 58 -0.08 2.60 19.37
CA SER A 58 0.23 1.58 18.39
C SER A 58 1.53 1.89 17.68
N ARG A 59 2.41 0.90 17.58
CA ARG A 59 3.63 1.00 16.78
C ARG A 59 3.38 0.65 15.32
N GLN A 60 2.17 0.21 14.97
CA GLN A 60 1.85 -0.14 13.60
C GLN A 60 1.70 1.11 12.75
N LEU A 61 2.30 1.06 11.58
CA LEU A 61 2.18 2.12 10.60
C LEU A 61 1.09 1.77 9.61
N VAL A 62 0.33 2.79 9.22
CA VAL A 62 -0.71 2.68 8.21
C VAL A 62 -0.41 3.68 7.11
N LEU A 63 -0.52 3.24 5.86
CA LEU A 63 -0.35 4.13 4.72
C LEU A 63 -1.65 4.91 4.49
N HIS A 64 -1.56 6.24 4.59
CA HIS A 64 -2.66 7.12 4.21
C HIS A 64 -2.54 7.43 2.73
N ILE A 65 -3.50 6.99 1.94
CA ILE A 65 -3.44 7.12 0.49
C ILE A 65 -3.96 8.48 0.07
N ASN A 66 -3.11 9.25 -0.61
CA ASN A 66 -3.50 10.54 -1.19
C ASN A 66 -4.02 10.38 -2.62
N ASP A 67 -3.51 9.40 -3.35
CA ASP A 67 -3.98 9.08 -4.70
C ASP A 67 -3.70 7.63 -5.03
N ILE A 68 -4.54 7.05 -5.87
CA ILE A 68 -4.42 5.68 -6.35
C ILE A 68 -4.80 5.63 -7.82
N ILE A 69 -3.98 4.98 -8.63
CA ILE A 69 -4.22 4.80 -10.05
C ILE A 69 -3.97 3.35 -10.45
N LEU A 70 -4.69 2.90 -11.45
CA LEU A 70 -4.44 1.58 -12.04
C LEU A 70 -3.14 1.61 -12.83
N GLU A 71 -2.31 0.65 -12.58
CA GLU A 71 -1.03 0.53 -13.25
C GLU A 71 -1.13 -0.19 -14.58
#